data_60c957d470e6a899e64563831ce32a76
#
_entry.id   60c957d470e6a899e64563831ce32a76
#
_cell.length_a   1.000
_cell.length_b   1.000
_cell.length_c   1.000
_cell.angle_alpha   90.00
_cell.angle_beta   90.00
_cell.angle_gamma   90.00
#
_symmetry.space_group_name_H-M   'P 1'
#
loop_
_entity.id
_entity.type
_entity.pdbx_description
1 polymer ?
#
loop_
_entity_poly.entity_id
_entity_poly.type
_entity_poly.pdbx_seq_one_letter_code
_entity_poly.pdbx_strand_id
1 'polypeptide(L)'
;MKKLSFVLVLAMLLSLVPLTVSAAEEVWDGKIPQADAEYKFSGGEGTENLPYLISSAADLAMLAANVNAGNDYELIFFRLTADITLNSGYENSGTWLEAPPANKWMPIGYNLKNSVSPAFYGTFDGDYHVIRGMYCHADDKAGAENNGWNSTVGLFGALNGSVKRLGFENCVVDRSKTVGNGAGILCALLGNNTSSMNPKVSEVYVKDSISAAFRSPGVIAGTVQKGVISDCYTVGSKAVLYRTDGEGDAGTIVGYISASAGVGSVKDCYTLSQLVIPAENKSSVSGPVVGNVNSMGDVQNVYYDPQISRVDAENVTRAYIHNDAKDYVELIELSKDKMTVSAMKLNKNLWKDADGEVVLRGFTGEYPDTGDTDPAVSTSGGEVTDTPTDTSQSAEITSAAPESTGAPASGTADTTDAAPSGDKKSNTGLIAGISVAAAVIIIAAAAYIVVKKKKK
;
A
#
# COMPACT_ATOMS: atom_id res chain seq x y z
N MET A 1 -61.59 -2.28 -23.12
CA MET A 1 -60.83 -1.02 -23.04
C MET A 1 -60.10 -0.85 -21.70
N LYS A 2 -60.67 -1.15 -20.51
CA LYS A 2 -60.00 -0.97 -19.22
C LYS A 2 -58.77 -1.85 -18.98
N LYS A 3 -58.69 -3.06 -19.58
CA LYS A 3 -57.52 -3.95 -19.43
C LYS A 3 -56.30 -3.52 -20.26
N LEU A 4 -56.55 -2.83 -21.40
CA LEU A 4 -55.48 -2.34 -22.28
C LEU A 4 -54.77 -1.12 -21.66
N SER A 5 -55.53 -0.23 -21.00
CA SER A 5 -54.95 0.92 -20.29
C SER A 5 -54.06 0.52 -19.12
N PHE A 6 -54.39 -0.57 -18.40
CA PHE A 6 -53.60 -1.03 -17.25
C PHE A 6 -52.25 -1.59 -17.70
N VAL A 7 -52.20 -2.32 -18.82
CA VAL A 7 -50.95 -2.87 -19.38
C VAL A 7 -50.04 -1.73 -19.91
N LEU A 8 -50.62 -0.67 -20.48
CA LEU A 8 -49.84 0.48 -20.96
C LEU A 8 -49.23 1.30 -19.83
N VAL A 9 -49.96 1.47 -18.71
CA VAL A 9 -49.47 2.18 -17.52
C VAL A 9 -48.39 1.36 -16.82
N LEU A 10 -48.52 0.03 -16.74
CA LEU A 10 -47.52 -0.86 -16.15
C LEU A 10 -46.24 -0.89 -17.00
N ALA A 11 -46.34 -0.85 -18.35
CA ALA A 11 -45.20 -0.76 -19.24
C ALA A 11 -44.48 0.59 -19.17
N MET A 12 -45.20 1.70 -18.95
CA MET A 12 -44.61 3.03 -18.68
C MET A 12 -43.94 3.12 -17.35
N LEU A 13 -44.44 2.46 -16.33
CA LEU A 13 -43.81 2.43 -14.98
C LEU A 13 -42.52 1.57 -14.94
N LEU A 14 -42.44 0.52 -15.78
CA LEU A 14 -41.21 -0.27 -15.92
C LEU A 14 -40.09 0.46 -16.68
N SER A 15 -40.42 1.43 -17.55
CA SER A 15 -39.42 2.21 -18.28
C SER A 15 -38.82 3.37 -17.49
N LEU A 16 -39.28 3.61 -16.26
CA LEU A 16 -38.78 4.64 -15.35
C LEU A 16 -37.81 4.09 -14.28
N VAL A 17 -37.55 2.78 -14.30
CA VAL A 17 -36.44 2.26 -13.47
C VAL A 17 -35.15 2.60 -14.21
N PRO A 18 -34.31 3.51 -13.69
CA PRO A 18 -33.01 3.72 -14.28
C PRO A 18 -32.25 2.38 -14.21
N LEU A 19 -31.97 1.79 -15.36
CA LEU A 19 -30.94 0.77 -15.44
C LEU A 19 -29.63 1.51 -15.06
N THR A 20 -29.26 1.47 -13.81
CA THR A 20 -27.89 1.74 -13.42
C THR A 20 -27.06 0.62 -14.04
N VAL A 21 -26.56 0.85 -15.24
CA VAL A 21 -25.44 0.08 -15.77
C VAL A 21 -24.30 0.44 -14.85
N SER A 22 -24.03 -0.43 -13.86
CA SER A 22 -22.78 -0.37 -13.15
C SER A 22 -21.70 -0.46 -14.21
N ALA A 23 -20.92 0.61 -14.39
CA ALA A 23 -19.71 0.51 -15.19
C ALA A 23 -18.92 -0.68 -14.66
N ALA A 24 -18.48 -1.57 -15.56
CA ALA A 24 -17.63 -2.67 -15.15
C ALA A 24 -16.42 -2.08 -14.39
N GLU A 25 -16.14 -2.60 -13.21
CA GLU A 25 -14.99 -2.18 -12.40
C GLU A 25 -13.72 -2.31 -13.25
N GLU A 26 -12.96 -1.23 -13.38
CA GLU A 26 -11.72 -1.25 -14.13
C GLU A 26 -10.67 -2.05 -13.35
N VAL A 27 -10.23 -3.15 -13.93
CA VAL A 27 -9.19 -4.02 -13.33
C VAL A 27 -7.86 -3.72 -14.01
N TRP A 28 -6.81 -3.58 -13.22
CA TRP A 28 -5.44 -3.39 -13.70
C TRP A 28 -5.02 -4.51 -14.68
N ASP A 29 -4.33 -4.11 -15.75
CA ASP A 29 -3.85 -5.04 -16.80
C ASP A 29 -2.52 -5.75 -16.43
N GLY A 30 -1.98 -5.49 -15.23
CA GLY A 30 -0.75 -6.10 -14.73
C GLY A 30 0.53 -5.52 -15.30
N LYS A 31 0.46 -4.47 -16.13
CA LYS A 31 1.66 -3.88 -16.73
C LYS A 31 2.35 -2.94 -15.77
N ILE A 32 3.64 -3.15 -15.61
CA ILE A 32 4.53 -2.24 -14.90
C ILE A 32 5.16 -1.32 -15.95
N PRO A 33 4.88 0.00 -15.91
CA PRO A 33 5.43 0.94 -16.88
C PRO A 33 6.93 1.13 -16.68
N GLN A 34 7.60 1.62 -17.70
CA GLN A 34 8.93 2.19 -17.54
C GLN A 34 8.78 3.52 -16.77
N ALA A 35 9.71 3.79 -15.85
CA ALA A 35 9.72 5.05 -15.11
C ALA A 35 9.79 6.26 -16.03
N ASP A 36 8.97 7.27 -15.74
CA ASP A 36 8.90 8.52 -16.47
C ASP A 36 8.69 9.68 -15.48
N ALA A 37 9.74 10.45 -15.22
CA ALA A 37 9.69 11.59 -14.30
C ALA A 37 8.81 12.74 -14.79
N GLU A 38 8.54 12.80 -16.11
CA GLU A 38 7.67 13.80 -16.73
C GLU A 38 6.22 13.33 -16.87
N TYR A 39 5.89 12.14 -16.35
CA TYR A 39 4.55 11.58 -16.41
C TYR A 39 3.53 12.55 -15.81
N LYS A 40 2.45 12.74 -16.56
CA LYS A 40 1.32 13.53 -16.08
C LYS A 40 0.30 12.59 -15.47
N PHE A 41 0.22 12.60 -14.14
CA PHE A 41 -0.84 11.93 -13.41
C PHE A 41 -2.22 12.47 -13.87
N SER A 42 -3.27 11.91 -13.37
CA SER A 42 -4.65 12.30 -13.76
C SER A 42 -5.03 13.75 -13.41
N GLY A 43 -4.10 14.53 -12.87
CA GLY A 43 -4.24 15.95 -12.55
C GLY A 43 -3.36 16.38 -11.38
N GLY A 44 -3.49 17.65 -11.00
CA GLY A 44 -2.74 18.22 -9.87
C GLY A 44 -1.35 18.68 -10.23
N GLU A 45 -0.66 19.24 -9.23
CA GLU A 45 0.69 19.81 -9.33
C GLU A 45 1.64 19.21 -8.28
N GLY A 46 1.16 18.29 -7.44
CA GLY A 46 1.94 17.66 -6.38
C GLY A 46 2.10 18.50 -5.11
N THR A 47 1.40 19.63 -5.00
CA THR A 47 1.36 20.45 -3.79
C THR A 47 0.27 19.95 -2.84
N GLU A 48 0.28 20.38 -1.58
CA GLU A 48 -0.75 20.02 -0.60
C GLU A 48 -2.15 20.44 -1.05
N ASN A 49 -2.29 21.63 -1.63
CA ASN A 49 -3.57 22.16 -2.11
C ASN A 49 -3.99 21.59 -3.47
N LEU A 50 -3.04 21.16 -4.31
CA LEU A 50 -3.24 20.58 -5.62
C LEU A 50 -2.42 19.30 -5.77
N PRO A 51 -2.73 18.24 -5.01
CA PRO A 51 -1.99 16.99 -5.04
C PRO A 51 -2.06 16.33 -6.41
N TYR A 52 -1.04 15.57 -6.79
CA TYR A 52 -1.15 14.70 -7.96
C TYR A 52 -2.28 13.70 -7.78
N LEU A 53 -3.15 13.59 -8.79
CA LEU A 53 -4.33 12.74 -8.76
C LEU A 53 -4.01 11.36 -9.33
N ILE A 54 -4.33 10.32 -8.57
CA ILE A 54 -4.25 8.92 -8.94
C ILE A 54 -5.68 8.43 -9.18
N SER A 55 -6.08 8.28 -10.43
CA SER A 55 -7.44 7.85 -10.77
C SER A 55 -7.51 6.41 -11.28
N SER A 56 -6.36 5.77 -11.48
CA SER A 56 -6.27 4.44 -12.08
C SER A 56 -5.12 3.62 -11.51
N ALA A 57 -5.19 2.31 -11.71
CA ALA A 57 -4.08 1.42 -11.39
C ALA A 57 -2.82 1.72 -12.23
N ALA A 58 -2.96 2.29 -13.42
CA ALA A 58 -1.85 2.71 -14.26
C ALA A 58 -1.09 3.91 -13.63
N ASP A 59 -1.80 4.91 -13.11
CA ASP A 59 -1.18 6.00 -12.35
C ASP A 59 -0.42 5.48 -11.13
N LEU A 60 -1.05 4.56 -10.38
CA LEU A 60 -0.43 3.96 -9.20
C LEU A 60 0.82 3.15 -9.56
N ALA A 61 0.78 2.41 -10.67
CA ALA A 61 1.93 1.65 -11.17
C ALA A 61 3.06 2.58 -11.68
N MET A 62 2.73 3.73 -12.25
CA MET A 62 3.73 4.74 -12.64
C MET A 62 4.38 5.38 -11.41
N LEU A 63 3.62 5.67 -10.35
CA LEU A 63 4.21 6.10 -9.08
C LEU A 63 5.22 5.07 -8.56
N ALA A 64 4.86 3.78 -8.58
CA ALA A 64 5.77 2.71 -8.18
C ALA A 64 7.02 2.67 -9.05
N ALA A 65 6.89 2.75 -10.38
CA ALA A 65 8.01 2.75 -11.30
C ALA A 65 8.97 3.93 -11.05
N ASN A 66 8.43 5.13 -10.84
CA ASN A 66 9.21 6.34 -10.61
C ASN A 66 9.96 6.30 -9.27
N VAL A 67 9.30 5.86 -8.18
CA VAL A 67 9.96 5.70 -6.88
C VAL A 67 11.08 4.66 -6.97
N ASN A 68 10.82 3.54 -7.64
CA ASN A 68 11.80 2.48 -7.81
C ASN A 68 12.99 2.87 -8.71
N ALA A 69 12.83 3.91 -9.54
CA ALA A 69 13.89 4.54 -10.33
C ALA A 69 14.69 5.60 -9.54
N GLY A 70 14.28 5.92 -8.31
CA GLY A 70 14.99 6.84 -7.41
C GLY A 70 14.33 8.21 -7.21
N ASN A 71 13.12 8.44 -7.72
CA ASN A 71 12.35 9.63 -7.41
C ASN A 71 11.57 9.42 -6.11
N ASP A 72 12.05 9.96 -5.01
CA ASP A 72 11.52 9.70 -3.66
C ASP A 72 10.25 10.50 -3.32
N TYR A 73 9.95 11.54 -4.10
CA TYR A 73 8.79 12.42 -3.92
C TYR A 73 8.69 13.10 -2.54
N GLU A 74 9.83 13.43 -1.91
CA GLU A 74 9.81 14.20 -0.67
C GLU A 74 9.06 15.52 -0.84
N LEU A 75 8.16 15.85 0.10
CA LEU A 75 7.27 17.02 0.09
C LEU A 75 6.25 17.07 -1.08
N ILE A 76 6.05 15.99 -1.78
CA ILE A 76 5.04 15.88 -2.83
C ILE A 76 3.81 15.15 -2.29
N PHE A 77 2.64 15.59 -2.73
CA PHE A 77 1.34 15.10 -2.30
C PHE A 77 0.63 14.36 -3.43
N PHE A 78 0.07 13.21 -3.10
CA PHE A 78 -0.75 12.38 -3.99
C PHE A 78 -2.11 12.14 -3.37
N ARG A 79 -3.16 12.05 -4.20
CA ARG A 79 -4.53 11.75 -3.76
C ARG A 79 -5.17 10.74 -4.70
N LEU A 80 -5.79 9.69 -4.15
CA LEU A 80 -6.70 8.84 -4.91
C LEU A 80 -7.98 9.60 -5.23
N THR A 81 -8.56 9.34 -6.39
CA THR A 81 -9.84 9.89 -6.82
C THR A 81 -10.84 8.81 -7.24
N ALA A 82 -10.45 7.54 -7.14
CA ALA A 82 -11.28 6.38 -7.40
C ALA A 82 -10.77 5.17 -6.62
N ASP A 83 -11.62 4.19 -6.40
CA ASP A 83 -11.23 2.86 -5.96
C ASP A 83 -10.38 2.18 -7.04
N ILE A 84 -9.40 1.38 -6.62
CA ILE A 84 -8.47 0.70 -7.53
C ILE A 84 -8.56 -0.80 -7.34
N THR A 85 -8.86 -1.55 -8.41
CA THR A 85 -8.87 -3.00 -8.42
C THR A 85 -7.68 -3.54 -9.20
N LEU A 86 -6.81 -4.29 -8.49
CA LEU A 86 -5.55 -4.80 -9.05
C LEU A 86 -5.69 -6.20 -9.65
N ASN A 87 -6.62 -7.02 -9.18
CA ASN A 87 -6.97 -8.31 -9.75
C ASN A 87 -8.48 -8.53 -9.64
N SER A 88 -9.07 -9.15 -10.66
CA SER A 88 -10.43 -9.68 -10.60
C SER A 88 -10.48 -10.96 -9.76
N GLY A 89 -11.67 -11.31 -9.26
CA GLY A 89 -11.86 -12.51 -8.44
C GLY A 89 -11.22 -12.41 -7.05
N TYR A 90 -10.99 -11.19 -6.58
CA TYR A 90 -10.38 -10.90 -5.28
C TYR A 90 -11.20 -11.44 -4.10
N GLU A 91 -12.48 -11.71 -4.28
CA GLU A 91 -13.33 -12.36 -3.27
C GLU A 91 -12.81 -13.76 -2.87
N ASN A 92 -12.00 -14.37 -3.75
CA ASN A 92 -11.34 -15.64 -3.51
C ASN A 92 -9.86 -15.50 -3.10
N SER A 93 -9.42 -14.32 -2.70
CA SER A 93 -8.03 -14.04 -2.34
C SER A 93 -7.46 -14.95 -1.24
N GLY A 94 -8.31 -15.55 -0.43
CA GLY A 94 -7.92 -16.56 0.56
C GLY A 94 -7.16 -17.77 0.00
N THR A 95 -7.27 -18.04 -1.29
CA THR A 95 -6.57 -19.15 -1.99
C THR A 95 -5.27 -18.70 -2.68
N TRP A 96 -4.93 -17.41 -2.69
CA TRP A 96 -3.84 -16.86 -3.51
C TRP A 96 -2.42 -17.19 -3.02
N LEU A 97 -2.29 -17.67 -1.80
CA LEU A 97 -1.00 -18.23 -1.35
C LEU A 97 -0.65 -19.54 -2.07
N GLU A 98 -1.68 -20.30 -2.52
CA GLU A 98 -1.54 -21.58 -3.22
C GLU A 98 -1.75 -21.44 -4.73
N ALA A 99 -2.70 -20.59 -5.13
CA ALA A 99 -3.09 -20.32 -6.52
C ALA A 99 -3.07 -18.80 -6.79
N PRO A 100 -1.88 -18.21 -7.01
CA PRO A 100 -1.75 -16.77 -7.16
C PRO A 100 -2.46 -16.23 -8.41
N PRO A 101 -2.98 -14.98 -8.37
CA PRO A 101 -3.60 -14.34 -9.52
C PRO A 101 -2.57 -13.96 -10.57
N ALA A 102 -3.05 -13.50 -11.73
CA ALA A 102 -2.20 -13.14 -12.86
C ALA A 102 -1.37 -11.89 -12.61
N ASN A 103 -1.97 -10.85 -12.02
CA ASN A 103 -1.31 -9.56 -11.84
C ASN A 103 -0.57 -9.52 -10.50
N LYS A 104 0.74 -9.31 -10.58
CA LYS A 104 1.63 -9.18 -9.41
C LYS A 104 2.00 -7.73 -9.21
N TRP A 105 1.62 -7.18 -8.06
CA TRP A 105 1.97 -5.81 -7.69
C TRP A 105 3.47 -5.69 -7.39
N MET A 106 4.10 -4.66 -7.93
CA MET A 106 5.47 -4.26 -7.57
C MET A 106 5.39 -3.14 -6.53
N PRO A 107 5.94 -3.33 -5.33
CA PRO A 107 5.86 -2.32 -4.28
C PRO A 107 6.42 -0.95 -4.68
N ILE A 108 5.79 0.11 -4.18
CA ILE A 108 6.34 1.46 -4.22
C ILE A 108 7.52 1.50 -3.26
N GLY A 109 8.72 1.74 -3.75
CA GLY A 109 9.94 1.66 -2.94
C GLY A 109 10.48 0.24 -2.80
N TYR A 110 10.47 -0.53 -3.89
CA TYR A 110 10.98 -1.90 -3.95
C TYR A 110 12.48 -1.93 -4.27
N ASN A 111 13.27 -2.56 -3.41
CA ASN A 111 14.71 -2.67 -3.62
C ASN A 111 15.14 -4.08 -4.06
N LEU A 112 15.77 -4.15 -5.21
CA LEU A 112 16.32 -5.41 -5.76
C LEU A 112 17.82 -5.57 -5.62
N LYS A 113 18.63 -4.53 -5.49
CA LYS A 113 20.06 -4.69 -5.78
C LYS A 113 21.10 -3.90 -4.98
N ASN A 114 20.77 -2.89 -4.18
CA ASN A 114 21.83 -2.06 -3.59
C ASN A 114 21.48 -1.45 -2.23
N SER A 115 22.53 -1.01 -1.53
CA SER A 115 22.55 -0.43 -0.19
C SER A 115 21.72 0.86 0.02
N VAL A 116 21.16 1.43 -1.05
CA VAL A 116 20.24 2.55 -0.98
C VAL A 116 18.89 2.04 -1.47
N SER A 117 18.02 1.72 -0.54
CA SER A 117 16.65 1.30 -0.86
C SER A 117 15.86 2.52 -1.32
N PRO A 118 15.28 2.51 -2.54
CA PRO A 118 14.26 3.49 -2.86
C PRO A 118 13.14 3.40 -1.82
N ALA A 119 12.67 4.52 -1.37
CA ALA A 119 11.57 4.63 -0.43
C ALA A 119 10.67 5.79 -0.85
N PHE A 120 9.40 5.70 -0.50
CA PHE A 120 8.46 6.78 -0.72
C PHE A 120 8.53 7.77 0.46
N TYR A 121 8.76 9.04 0.18
CA TYR A 121 8.85 10.12 1.18
C TYR A 121 7.70 11.12 1.10
N GLY A 122 6.84 11.01 0.08
CA GLY A 122 5.70 11.90 -0.11
C GLY A 122 4.55 11.66 0.87
N THR A 123 3.47 12.38 0.66
CA THR A 123 2.19 12.16 1.33
C THR A 123 1.21 11.51 0.36
N PHE A 124 0.67 10.36 0.73
CA PHE A 124 -0.34 9.64 -0.04
C PHE A 124 -1.69 9.66 0.71
N ASP A 125 -2.65 10.34 0.12
CA ASP A 125 -3.99 10.47 0.65
C ASP A 125 -4.95 9.56 -0.14
N GLY A 126 -5.48 8.54 0.51
CA GLY A 126 -6.45 7.64 -0.10
C GLY A 126 -7.82 8.28 -0.32
N ASP A 127 -8.09 9.43 0.28
CA ASP A 127 -9.38 10.15 0.22
C ASP A 127 -10.60 9.24 0.44
N TYR A 128 -10.43 8.26 1.33
CA TYR A 128 -11.39 7.20 1.66
C TYR A 128 -11.70 6.23 0.53
N HIS A 129 -10.87 6.18 -0.52
CA HIS A 129 -10.92 5.14 -1.53
C HIS A 129 -10.25 3.84 -1.08
N VAL A 130 -10.54 2.77 -1.83
CA VAL A 130 -10.15 1.41 -1.49
C VAL A 130 -9.29 0.80 -2.59
N ILE A 131 -8.22 0.12 -2.20
CA ILE A 131 -7.43 -0.74 -3.10
C ILE A 131 -7.84 -2.19 -2.86
N ARG A 132 -8.31 -2.88 -3.92
CA ARG A 132 -8.80 -4.26 -3.87
C ARG A 132 -7.92 -5.20 -4.67
N GLY A 133 -7.82 -6.42 -4.18
CA GLY A 133 -7.20 -7.51 -4.92
C GLY A 133 -5.72 -7.32 -5.22
N MET A 134 -4.98 -6.64 -4.35
CA MET A 134 -3.53 -6.56 -4.47
C MET A 134 -2.90 -7.90 -4.15
N TYR A 135 -2.10 -8.43 -5.10
CA TYR A 135 -1.22 -9.56 -4.84
C TYR A 135 0.23 -9.14 -5.00
N CYS A 136 0.98 -9.15 -3.91
CA CYS A 136 2.39 -8.79 -3.87
C CYS A 136 3.20 -9.98 -3.37
N HIS A 137 4.19 -10.42 -4.15
CA HIS A 137 4.99 -11.59 -3.85
C HIS A 137 6.49 -11.27 -3.98
N ALA A 138 7.26 -11.72 -3.00
CA ALA A 138 8.73 -11.65 -3.07
C ALA A 138 9.27 -12.84 -3.87
N ASP A 139 9.98 -12.57 -4.93
CA ASP A 139 10.65 -13.61 -5.73
C ASP A 139 11.77 -14.30 -4.94
N ASP A 140 11.79 -15.63 -4.95
CA ASP A 140 12.81 -16.46 -4.28
C ASP A 140 14.23 -16.12 -4.76
N LYS A 141 14.39 -15.64 -5.98
CA LYS A 141 15.68 -15.26 -6.58
C LYS A 141 16.22 -13.92 -6.08
N ALA A 142 15.35 -12.99 -5.71
CA ALA A 142 15.77 -11.68 -5.20
C ALA A 142 16.43 -11.77 -3.81
N GLY A 143 16.14 -12.80 -3.04
CA GLY A 143 16.68 -13.03 -1.71
C GLY A 143 18.03 -13.74 -1.68
N ALA A 144 18.31 -14.60 -2.66
CA ALA A 144 19.52 -15.45 -2.66
C ALA A 144 20.81 -14.66 -2.95
N GLU A 145 20.74 -13.60 -3.74
CA GLU A 145 21.92 -12.81 -4.12
C GLU A 145 22.36 -11.78 -3.07
N ASN A 146 21.48 -11.42 -2.11
CA ASN A 146 21.70 -10.36 -1.12
C ASN A 146 21.36 -10.77 0.32
N ASN A 147 21.54 -12.03 0.70
CA ASN A 147 21.16 -12.54 2.03
C ASN A 147 19.68 -12.35 2.40
N GLY A 148 18.78 -12.21 1.43
CA GLY A 148 17.34 -12.18 1.64
C GLY A 148 16.76 -10.93 2.31
N TRP A 149 17.58 -9.93 2.63
CA TRP A 149 17.13 -8.77 3.41
C TRP A 149 16.44 -7.66 2.59
N ASN A 150 16.57 -7.69 1.27
CA ASN A 150 16.25 -6.56 0.40
C ASN A 150 14.92 -6.64 -0.34
N SER A 151 14.21 -7.76 -0.33
CA SER A 151 12.88 -7.84 -0.93
C SER A 151 11.82 -7.38 0.06
N THR A 152 11.22 -6.23 -0.20
CA THR A 152 10.12 -5.66 0.57
C THR A 152 8.79 -5.93 -0.14
N VAL A 153 7.72 -6.18 0.58
CA VAL A 153 6.41 -6.54 0.03
C VAL A 153 5.29 -5.75 0.72
N GLY A 154 4.30 -5.29 -0.05
CA GLY A 154 3.20 -4.45 0.39
C GLY A 154 2.79 -3.49 -0.72
N LEU A 155 1.86 -2.59 -0.46
CA LEU A 155 1.65 -1.45 -1.37
C LEU A 155 2.95 -0.64 -1.46
N PHE A 156 3.54 -0.34 -0.29
CA PHE A 156 4.86 0.27 -0.15
C PHE A 156 5.87 -0.77 0.33
N GLY A 157 7.01 -0.84 -0.30
CA GLY A 157 8.14 -1.63 0.20
C GLY A 157 8.79 -0.94 1.41
N ALA A 158 9.18 0.31 1.24
CA ALA A 158 9.67 1.19 2.29
C ALA A 158 8.92 2.53 2.25
N LEU A 159 8.30 2.89 3.38
CA LEU A 159 7.52 4.10 3.57
C LEU A 159 8.21 5.01 4.58
N ASN A 160 8.74 6.14 4.12
CA ASN A 160 9.31 7.19 4.96
C ASN A 160 8.45 8.46 4.99
N GLY A 161 7.47 8.55 4.09
CA GLY A 161 6.45 9.58 4.03
C GLY A 161 5.20 9.22 4.84
N SER A 162 4.08 9.82 4.52
CA SER A 162 2.82 9.61 5.25
C SER A 162 1.74 9.02 4.35
N VAL A 163 0.84 8.22 4.95
CA VAL A 163 -0.36 7.67 4.30
C VAL A 163 -1.55 7.92 5.19
N LYS A 164 -2.65 8.38 4.60
CA LYS A 164 -3.90 8.60 5.33
C LYS A 164 -5.12 8.22 4.52
N ARG A 165 -6.25 7.91 5.19
CA ARG A 165 -7.59 7.73 4.62
C ARG A 165 -7.65 6.68 3.50
N LEU A 166 -7.06 5.50 3.71
CA LEU A 166 -6.92 4.46 2.70
C LEU A 166 -7.48 3.12 3.16
N GLY A 167 -8.34 2.51 2.35
CA GLY A 167 -8.85 1.16 2.58
C GLY A 167 -8.12 0.09 1.77
N PHE A 168 -8.03 -1.13 2.33
CA PHE A 168 -7.58 -2.32 1.62
C PHE A 168 -8.55 -3.46 1.84
N GLU A 169 -8.94 -4.13 0.76
CA GLU A 169 -9.82 -5.28 0.83
C GLU A 169 -9.30 -6.44 -0.04
N ASN A 170 -9.36 -7.65 0.52
CA ASN A 170 -9.00 -8.87 -0.21
C ASN A 170 -7.60 -8.82 -0.84
N CYS A 171 -6.63 -8.28 -0.13
CA CYS A 171 -5.25 -8.16 -0.55
C CYS A 171 -4.40 -9.29 0.02
N VAL A 172 -3.41 -9.75 -0.72
CA VAL A 172 -2.47 -10.77 -0.27
C VAL A 172 -1.04 -10.34 -0.50
N VAL A 173 -0.25 -10.44 0.55
CA VAL A 173 1.19 -10.22 0.52
C VAL A 173 1.87 -11.53 0.92
N ASP A 174 2.70 -12.08 0.03
CA ASP A 174 3.36 -13.35 0.21
C ASP A 174 4.89 -13.20 0.22
N ARG A 175 5.47 -13.37 1.39
CA ARG A 175 6.89 -13.49 1.64
C ARG A 175 7.23 -14.77 2.43
N SER A 176 6.46 -15.80 2.24
CA SER A 176 6.56 -17.04 3.00
C SER A 176 7.88 -17.79 2.77
N LYS A 177 8.52 -17.61 1.61
CA LYS A 177 9.71 -18.35 1.17
C LYS A 177 11.03 -17.58 1.29
N THR A 178 10.99 -16.29 1.58
CA THR A 178 12.19 -15.45 1.62
C THR A 178 12.48 -14.92 3.01
N VAL A 179 13.72 -15.11 3.46
CA VAL A 179 14.22 -14.47 4.70
C VAL A 179 14.34 -12.97 4.50
N GLY A 180 13.92 -12.15 5.47
CA GLY A 180 14.12 -10.70 5.43
C GLY A 180 13.16 -9.93 6.31
N ASN A 181 13.12 -8.60 6.16
CA ASN A 181 12.21 -7.72 6.88
C ASN A 181 10.75 -8.11 6.64
N GLY A 182 9.85 -7.68 7.48
CA GLY A 182 8.47 -8.10 7.53
C GLY A 182 7.66 -7.97 6.24
N ALA A 183 6.43 -8.43 6.29
CA ALA A 183 5.40 -8.21 5.29
C ALA A 183 4.25 -7.42 5.90
N GLY A 184 3.66 -6.49 5.14
CA GLY A 184 2.45 -5.76 5.54
C GLY A 184 1.66 -5.35 4.30
N ILE A 185 0.34 -5.35 4.40
CA ILE A 185 -0.53 -4.96 3.28
C ILE A 185 -0.23 -3.52 2.86
N LEU A 186 -0.13 -2.61 3.83
CA LEU A 186 0.28 -1.24 3.55
C LEU A 186 1.78 -1.15 3.27
N CYS A 187 2.63 -1.63 4.16
CA CYS A 187 4.08 -1.53 3.96
C CYS A 187 4.87 -2.64 4.66
N ALA A 188 5.98 -3.05 4.05
CA ALA A 188 6.93 -3.95 4.72
C ALA A 188 7.71 -3.22 5.81
N LEU A 189 8.11 -1.97 5.56
CA LEU A 189 8.94 -1.17 6.44
C LEU A 189 8.39 0.25 6.58
N LEU A 190 8.09 0.67 7.80
CA LEU A 190 7.74 2.04 8.15
C LEU A 190 8.91 2.73 8.83
N GLY A 191 9.39 3.81 8.22
CA GLY A 191 10.55 4.57 8.66
C GLY A 191 11.88 3.85 8.45
N ASN A 192 12.95 4.57 8.29
CA ASN A 192 14.30 4.01 8.24
C ASN A 192 15.32 4.95 8.88
N ASN A 193 16.54 4.44 9.11
CA ASN A 193 17.62 5.17 9.77
C ASN A 193 18.17 6.34 8.96
N THR A 194 17.94 6.38 7.65
CA THR A 194 18.51 7.40 6.76
C THR A 194 17.59 8.61 6.60
N SER A 195 16.34 8.50 6.98
CA SER A 195 15.36 9.58 6.90
C SER A 195 15.34 10.43 8.17
N SER A 196 15.27 11.76 8.01
CA SER A 196 14.94 12.69 9.11
C SER A 196 13.44 12.75 9.40
N MET A 197 12.60 12.31 8.47
CA MET A 197 11.14 12.35 8.59
C MET A 197 10.63 11.37 9.65
N ASN A 198 9.49 11.70 10.24
CA ASN A 198 8.74 10.84 11.12
C ASN A 198 7.43 10.43 10.43
N PRO A 199 7.40 9.29 9.73
CA PRO A 199 6.26 8.89 8.92
C PRO A 199 4.99 8.68 9.76
N LYS A 200 3.85 9.01 9.17
CA LYS A 200 2.54 8.84 9.80
C LYS A 200 1.60 8.03 8.91
N VAL A 201 1.00 7.01 9.50
CA VAL A 201 -0.10 6.23 8.92
C VAL A 201 -1.33 6.49 9.77
N SER A 202 -2.41 6.99 9.17
CA SER A 202 -3.65 7.27 9.91
C SER A 202 -4.89 7.00 9.07
N GLU A 203 -5.99 6.64 9.75
CA GLU A 203 -7.27 6.36 9.10
C GLU A 203 -7.15 5.31 7.99
N VAL A 204 -6.40 4.23 8.27
CA VAL A 204 -6.22 3.11 7.34
C VAL A 204 -6.94 1.89 7.88
N TYR A 205 -7.66 1.19 6.99
CA TYR A 205 -8.18 -0.11 7.35
C TYR A 205 -7.72 -1.22 6.38
N VAL A 206 -7.67 -2.44 6.91
CA VAL A 206 -7.38 -3.63 6.13
C VAL A 206 -8.42 -4.70 6.45
N LYS A 207 -9.15 -5.14 5.43
CA LYS A 207 -10.23 -6.11 5.56
C LYS A 207 -10.00 -7.33 4.68
N ASP A 208 -10.32 -8.53 5.21
CA ASP A 208 -10.33 -9.81 4.50
C ASP A 208 -9.03 -10.10 3.71
N SER A 209 -7.87 -9.71 4.27
CA SER A 209 -6.57 -9.71 3.61
C SER A 209 -5.58 -10.66 4.32
N ILE A 210 -4.51 -11.05 3.62
CA ILE A 210 -3.51 -11.97 4.16
C ILE A 210 -2.11 -11.36 4.04
N SER A 211 -1.44 -11.19 5.17
CA SER A 211 -0.01 -10.89 5.21
C SER A 211 0.75 -12.13 5.66
N ALA A 212 1.47 -12.76 4.74
CA ALA A 212 2.23 -13.98 4.97
C ALA A 212 3.72 -13.71 4.86
N ALA A 213 4.51 -14.11 5.87
CA ALA A 213 5.95 -13.92 5.85
C ALA A 213 6.71 -15.06 6.54
N PHE A 214 7.93 -15.25 6.13
CA PHE A 214 8.88 -16.10 6.87
C PHE A 214 9.20 -15.49 8.24
N ARG A 215 9.28 -14.14 8.33
CA ARG A 215 9.54 -13.38 9.57
C ARG A 215 8.72 -12.09 9.58
N SER A 216 8.20 -11.72 10.72
CA SER A 216 7.51 -10.44 10.99
C SER A 216 6.34 -10.10 10.05
N PRO A 217 5.33 -10.99 9.83
CA PRO A 217 4.09 -10.58 9.22
C PRO A 217 3.31 -9.66 10.16
N GLY A 218 2.87 -8.51 9.62
CA GLY A 218 1.88 -7.62 10.21
C GLY A 218 0.81 -7.32 9.18
N VAL A 219 -0.46 -7.18 9.57
CA VAL A 219 -1.51 -6.93 8.58
C VAL A 219 -1.36 -5.53 7.97
N ILE A 220 -1.07 -4.51 8.77
CA ILE A 220 -0.80 -3.16 8.25
C ILE A 220 0.67 -3.02 7.88
N ALA A 221 1.58 -3.25 8.82
CA ALA A 221 3.01 -3.06 8.60
C ALA A 221 3.82 -4.24 9.12
N GLY A 222 4.83 -4.67 8.35
CA GLY A 222 5.74 -5.72 8.78
C GLY A 222 6.64 -5.28 9.91
N THR A 223 7.41 -4.22 9.69
CA THR A 223 8.35 -3.66 10.66
C THR A 223 8.19 -2.14 10.76
N VAL A 224 8.15 -1.63 11.99
CA VAL A 224 8.18 -0.19 12.28
C VAL A 224 9.53 0.14 12.91
N GLN A 225 10.37 0.89 12.22
CA GLN A 225 11.64 1.38 12.76
C GLN A 225 11.49 2.73 13.44
N LYS A 226 10.59 3.57 12.95
CA LYS A 226 10.08 4.80 13.55
C LYS A 226 8.79 5.23 12.89
N GLY A 227 8.06 6.14 13.49
CA GLY A 227 6.80 6.67 12.96
C GLY A 227 5.59 6.22 13.76
N VAL A 228 4.43 6.66 13.32
CA VAL A 228 3.17 6.45 14.04
C VAL A 228 2.15 5.78 13.13
N ILE A 229 1.50 4.74 13.63
CA ILE A 229 0.27 4.16 13.08
C ILE A 229 -0.84 4.52 14.06
N SER A 230 -1.82 5.33 13.63
CA SER A 230 -2.92 5.76 14.49
C SER A 230 -4.25 5.71 13.77
N ASP A 231 -5.33 5.56 14.53
CA ASP A 231 -6.69 5.54 14.01
C ASP A 231 -6.86 4.54 12.86
N CYS A 232 -6.37 3.32 13.08
CA CYS A 232 -6.35 2.26 12.07
C CYS A 232 -7.01 1.00 12.59
N TYR A 233 -7.53 0.16 11.69
CA TYR A 233 -8.08 -1.12 12.11
C TYR A 233 -7.89 -2.24 11.09
N THR A 234 -7.97 -3.50 11.60
CA THR A 234 -7.93 -4.69 10.77
C THR A 234 -9.07 -5.64 11.13
N VAL A 235 -9.80 -6.15 10.12
CA VAL A 235 -10.95 -7.04 10.31
C VAL A 235 -10.89 -8.19 9.31
N GLY A 236 -11.21 -9.42 9.76
CA GLY A 236 -11.28 -10.61 8.90
C GLY A 236 -9.96 -11.02 8.26
N SER A 237 -8.87 -10.31 8.55
CA SER A 237 -7.56 -10.51 7.93
C SER A 237 -6.71 -11.52 8.70
N LYS A 238 -5.55 -11.91 8.12
CA LYS A 238 -4.64 -12.87 8.74
C LYS A 238 -3.20 -12.37 8.65
N ALA A 239 -2.46 -12.48 9.77
CA ALA A 239 -1.01 -12.44 9.79
C ALA A 239 -0.49 -13.88 9.90
N VAL A 240 0.23 -14.38 8.88
CA VAL A 240 0.66 -15.77 8.78
C VAL A 240 2.18 -15.85 8.88
N LEU A 241 2.68 -16.45 9.96
CA LEU A 241 4.10 -16.72 10.15
C LEU A 241 4.47 -18.09 9.56
N TYR A 242 5.53 -18.15 8.75
CA TYR A 242 6.02 -19.41 8.15
C TYR A 242 7.28 -19.96 8.81
N ARG A 243 7.95 -19.19 9.64
CA ARG A 243 9.17 -19.63 10.30
C ARG A 243 8.88 -20.67 11.37
N THR A 244 9.62 -21.78 11.37
CA THR A 244 9.40 -22.94 12.26
C THR A 244 10.50 -23.12 13.30
N ASP A 245 11.64 -22.42 13.17
CA ASP A 245 12.82 -22.58 14.03
C ASP A 245 12.78 -21.77 15.35
N GLY A 246 11.61 -21.19 15.66
CA GLY A 246 11.38 -20.50 16.93
C GLY A 246 11.66 -19.01 16.95
N GLU A 247 12.25 -18.46 15.89
CA GLU A 247 12.36 -17.02 15.72
C GLU A 247 11.22 -16.53 14.83
N GLY A 248 10.74 -15.33 15.07
CA GLY A 248 9.72 -14.69 14.27
C GLY A 248 8.84 -13.80 15.14
N ASP A 249 8.45 -12.67 14.59
CA ASP A 249 7.66 -11.65 15.25
C ASP A 249 6.39 -11.44 14.43
N ALA A 250 5.23 -11.86 14.91
CA ALA A 250 4.00 -11.76 14.15
C ALA A 250 2.90 -11.05 14.94
N GLY A 251 2.17 -10.13 14.31
CA GLY A 251 1.06 -9.42 14.93
C GLY A 251 -0.01 -9.02 13.93
N THR A 252 -1.24 -8.86 14.38
CA THR A 252 -2.38 -8.57 13.49
C THR A 252 -2.48 -7.10 13.06
N ILE A 253 -1.67 -6.21 13.62
CA ILE A 253 -1.44 -4.85 13.12
C ILE A 253 -0.01 -4.71 12.64
N VAL A 254 0.98 -4.95 13.51
CA VAL A 254 2.41 -4.82 13.21
C VAL A 254 3.16 -6.08 13.60
N GLY A 255 4.01 -6.60 12.72
CA GLY A 255 4.87 -7.73 13.03
C GLY A 255 5.92 -7.39 14.09
N TYR A 256 6.67 -6.31 13.89
CA TYR A 256 7.76 -5.91 14.78
C TYR A 256 7.92 -4.38 14.90
N ILE A 257 7.90 -3.86 16.10
CA ILE A 257 8.33 -2.48 16.39
C ILE A 257 9.79 -2.54 16.84
N SER A 258 10.71 -2.35 15.90
CA SER A 258 12.14 -2.40 16.18
C SER A 258 12.66 -1.10 16.80
N ALA A 259 11.99 0.01 16.52
CA ALA A 259 12.34 1.36 16.98
C ALA A 259 13.85 1.70 16.85
N SER A 260 14.49 1.12 15.84
CA SER A 260 15.94 1.24 15.63
C SER A 260 16.35 2.59 15.04
N ALA A 261 15.38 3.33 14.48
CA ALA A 261 15.56 4.63 13.86
C ALA A 261 14.93 5.79 14.66
N GLY A 262 14.21 5.48 15.73
CA GLY A 262 13.48 6.43 16.56
C GLY A 262 12.29 5.76 17.23
N VAL A 263 11.35 6.54 17.73
CA VAL A 263 10.13 5.99 18.34
C VAL A 263 9.23 5.38 17.30
N GLY A 264 8.86 4.11 17.47
CA GLY A 264 7.81 3.41 16.72
C GLY A 264 6.53 3.33 17.56
N SER A 265 5.39 3.76 17.01
CA SER A 265 4.17 3.91 17.80
C SER A 265 2.94 3.34 17.10
N VAL A 266 2.05 2.69 17.87
CA VAL A 266 0.70 2.28 17.45
C VAL A 266 -0.31 2.82 18.46
N LYS A 267 -1.30 3.61 18.00
CA LYS A 267 -2.24 4.29 18.89
C LYS A 267 -3.66 4.29 18.35
N ASP A 268 -4.63 4.25 19.25
CA ASP A 268 -6.06 4.41 18.90
C ASP A 268 -6.51 3.46 17.78
N CYS A 269 -6.07 2.21 17.87
CA CYS A 269 -6.29 1.18 16.86
C CYS A 269 -7.07 -0.01 17.43
N TYR A 270 -7.65 -0.81 16.53
CA TYR A 270 -8.18 -2.11 16.95
C TYR A 270 -7.98 -3.19 15.89
N THR A 271 -8.07 -4.45 16.30
CA THR A 271 -7.99 -5.60 15.41
C THR A 271 -9.02 -6.67 15.73
N LEU A 272 -9.65 -7.16 14.68
CA LEU A 272 -10.49 -8.37 14.64
C LEU A 272 -9.94 -9.35 13.60
N SER A 273 -8.63 -9.50 13.56
CA SER A 273 -7.88 -10.33 12.61
C SER A 273 -7.17 -11.49 13.31
N GLN A 274 -6.86 -12.53 12.56
CA GLN A 274 -6.27 -13.76 13.08
C GLN A 274 -4.75 -13.74 12.99
N LEU A 275 -4.10 -14.32 13.99
CA LEU A 275 -2.68 -14.65 13.95
C LEU A 275 -2.53 -16.17 13.73
N VAL A 276 -1.80 -16.54 12.68
CA VAL A 276 -1.56 -17.94 12.30
C VAL A 276 -0.08 -18.24 12.46
N ILE A 277 0.25 -19.17 13.35
CA ILE A 277 1.63 -19.58 13.65
C ILE A 277 1.73 -21.09 13.46
N PRO A 278 2.80 -21.61 12.79
CA PRO A 278 3.00 -23.05 12.66
C PRO A 278 3.11 -23.73 14.03
N ALA A 279 2.50 -24.88 14.18
CA ALA A 279 2.54 -25.66 15.44
C ALA A 279 3.97 -26.07 15.86
N GLU A 280 4.89 -26.17 14.91
CA GLU A 280 6.29 -26.47 15.11
C GLU A 280 7.07 -25.29 15.71
N ASN A 281 6.58 -24.07 15.53
CA ASN A 281 7.22 -22.89 16.07
C ASN A 281 6.88 -22.69 17.56
N LYS A 282 7.76 -23.18 18.43
CA LYS A 282 7.55 -23.21 19.89
C LYS A 282 8.06 -21.98 20.64
N SER A 283 8.72 -21.05 19.97
CA SER A 283 9.37 -19.91 20.62
C SER A 283 9.26 -18.60 19.85
N SER A 284 8.25 -18.46 18.98
CA SER A 284 8.00 -17.19 18.30
C SER A 284 7.59 -16.11 19.30
N VAL A 285 8.12 -14.94 19.07
CA VAL A 285 7.75 -13.73 19.78
C VAL A 285 6.60 -13.08 19.02
N SER A 286 5.39 -13.55 19.28
CA SER A 286 4.20 -13.15 18.53
C SER A 286 3.11 -12.70 19.49
N GLY A 287 2.27 -11.80 19.05
CA GLY A 287 1.20 -11.24 19.87
C GLY A 287 -0.05 -10.88 19.07
N PRO A 288 -1.20 -10.76 19.75
CA PRO A 288 -2.49 -10.54 19.08
C PRO A 288 -2.56 -9.24 18.28
N VAL A 289 -1.73 -8.27 18.58
CA VAL A 289 -1.70 -6.93 17.94
C VAL A 289 -0.33 -6.66 17.33
N VAL A 290 0.71 -6.72 18.15
CA VAL A 290 2.10 -6.51 17.78
C VAL A 290 2.89 -7.73 18.19
N GLY A 291 3.75 -8.24 17.31
CA GLY A 291 4.55 -9.43 17.61
C GLY A 291 5.61 -9.13 18.64
N ASN A 292 6.43 -8.13 18.40
CA ASN A 292 7.55 -7.76 19.26
C ASN A 292 7.68 -6.24 19.36
N VAL A 293 7.99 -5.74 20.55
CA VAL A 293 8.18 -4.31 20.82
C VAL A 293 9.54 -4.11 21.50
N ASN A 294 10.43 -3.38 20.83
CA ASN A 294 11.72 -3.00 21.37
C ASN A 294 11.62 -1.78 22.31
N SER A 295 12.71 -1.41 22.99
CA SER A 295 12.78 -0.44 24.08
C SER A 295 12.23 0.96 23.80
N MET A 296 12.19 1.40 22.53
CA MET A 296 11.58 2.68 22.12
C MET A 296 10.22 2.51 21.44
N GLY A 297 9.58 1.36 21.62
CA GLY A 297 8.22 1.14 21.09
C GLY A 297 7.17 1.71 22.04
N ASP A 298 6.12 2.32 21.46
CA ASP A 298 5.01 2.94 22.18
C ASP A 298 3.68 2.44 21.58
N VAL A 299 2.89 1.73 22.40
CA VAL A 299 1.60 1.15 21.99
C VAL A 299 0.56 1.55 23.02
N GLN A 300 -0.42 2.36 22.61
CA GLN A 300 -1.41 2.93 23.52
C GLN A 300 -2.81 2.86 22.95
N ASN A 301 -3.79 2.58 23.80
CA ASN A 301 -5.21 2.56 23.46
C ASN A 301 -5.49 1.62 22.25
N VAL A 302 -4.95 0.39 22.27
CA VAL A 302 -5.11 -0.57 21.19
C VAL A 302 -5.89 -1.79 21.67
N TYR A 303 -6.96 -2.11 20.94
CA TYR A 303 -7.95 -3.10 21.32
C TYR A 303 -7.89 -4.34 20.43
N TYR A 304 -8.18 -5.51 21.02
CA TYR A 304 -8.31 -6.76 20.31
C TYR A 304 -9.32 -7.70 20.99
N ASP A 305 -9.95 -8.57 20.20
CA ASP A 305 -10.78 -9.63 20.73
C ASP A 305 -9.94 -10.91 20.90
N PRO A 306 -9.75 -11.39 22.16
CA PRO A 306 -8.93 -12.56 22.43
C PRO A 306 -9.51 -13.87 21.85
N GLN A 307 -10.78 -13.90 21.46
CA GLN A 307 -11.38 -15.06 20.80
C GLN A 307 -11.07 -15.09 19.30
N ILE A 308 -10.89 -13.95 18.66
CA ILE A 308 -10.61 -13.79 17.23
C ILE A 308 -9.11 -13.77 16.96
N SER A 309 -8.39 -12.92 17.71
CA SER A 309 -6.93 -12.76 17.55
C SER A 309 -6.16 -13.84 18.31
N ARG A 310 -6.81 -14.96 18.59
CA ARG A 310 -6.24 -16.11 19.27
C ARG A 310 -5.17 -16.76 18.40
N VAL A 311 -4.08 -17.09 19.02
CA VAL A 311 -3.07 -17.96 18.44
C VAL A 311 -3.44 -19.40 18.76
N ASP A 312 -3.67 -20.21 17.74
CA ASP A 312 -4.02 -21.63 17.89
C ASP A 312 -2.84 -22.51 18.40
N ALA A 313 -1.73 -21.91 18.79
CA ALA A 313 -0.60 -22.65 19.31
C ALA A 313 -0.56 -22.61 20.84
N GLU A 314 -0.52 -23.77 21.47
CA GLU A 314 -0.38 -23.94 22.93
C GLU A 314 0.85 -23.24 23.55
N ASN A 315 1.73 -22.66 22.75
CA ASN A 315 3.05 -22.18 23.14
C ASN A 315 3.34 -20.73 22.77
N VAL A 316 2.35 -19.92 22.37
CA VAL A 316 2.61 -18.52 22.04
C VAL A 316 2.55 -17.70 23.32
N THR A 317 3.72 -17.28 23.75
CA THR A 317 3.86 -16.24 24.76
C THR A 317 3.22 -14.95 24.26
N ARG A 318 2.55 -14.23 25.17
CA ARG A 318 2.10 -12.85 24.95
C ARG A 318 3.19 -12.03 24.26
N ALA A 319 2.80 -11.01 23.50
CA ALA A 319 3.74 -10.10 22.85
C ALA A 319 4.99 -9.88 23.69
N TYR A 320 6.15 -10.18 23.14
CA TYR A 320 7.40 -9.91 23.83
C TYR A 320 7.57 -8.40 23.89
N ILE A 321 7.48 -7.87 25.08
CA ILE A 321 7.69 -6.47 25.36
C ILE A 321 9.04 -6.40 26.05
N HIS A 322 10.00 -5.73 25.42
CA HIS A 322 11.29 -5.48 26.05
C HIS A 322 11.08 -4.84 27.42
N ASN A 323 11.87 -5.20 28.42
CA ASN A 323 11.66 -4.74 29.80
C ASN A 323 11.52 -3.21 29.92
N ASP A 324 12.26 -2.45 29.10
CA ASP A 324 12.23 -0.99 29.09
C ASP A 324 11.01 -0.40 28.35
N ALA A 325 10.26 -1.20 27.59
CA ALA A 325 9.06 -0.78 26.87
C ALA A 325 7.75 -1.13 27.60
N LYS A 326 7.79 -1.87 28.71
CA LYS A 326 6.58 -2.33 29.42
C LYS A 326 5.65 -1.22 29.89
N ASP A 327 6.21 -0.07 30.25
CA ASP A 327 5.44 1.08 30.72
C ASP A 327 4.78 1.87 29.57
N TYR A 328 5.13 1.53 28.32
CA TYR A 328 4.66 2.20 27.10
C TYR A 328 3.80 1.30 26.22
N VAL A 329 3.39 0.13 26.71
CA VAL A 329 2.57 -0.82 25.93
C VAL A 329 1.27 -1.12 26.67
N GLU A 330 0.19 -0.59 26.14
CA GLU A 330 -1.19 -0.81 26.60
C GLU A 330 -1.98 -1.55 25.51
N LEU A 331 -2.17 -2.86 25.71
CA LEU A 331 -3.02 -3.72 24.89
C LEU A 331 -4.27 -4.09 25.69
N ILE A 332 -5.45 -3.79 25.14
CA ILE A 332 -6.73 -3.90 25.84
C ILE A 332 -7.56 -5.04 25.23
N GLU A 333 -7.83 -6.06 26.04
CA GLU A 333 -8.74 -7.13 25.67
C GLU A 333 -10.19 -6.64 25.74
N LEU A 334 -10.93 -6.75 24.65
CA LEU A 334 -12.33 -6.42 24.57
C LEU A 334 -13.01 -7.34 23.55
N SER A 335 -14.06 -8.04 23.95
CA SER A 335 -14.80 -8.90 23.04
C SER A 335 -15.53 -8.07 21.98
N LYS A 336 -15.64 -8.59 20.75
CA LYS A 336 -16.22 -7.90 19.59
C LYS A 336 -17.60 -7.28 19.90
N ASP A 337 -18.45 -8.02 20.60
CA ASP A 337 -19.81 -7.58 20.99
C ASP A 337 -19.83 -6.36 21.93
N LYS A 338 -18.72 -6.04 22.58
CA LYS A 338 -18.54 -4.89 23.46
C LYS A 338 -17.77 -3.74 22.82
N MET A 339 -17.19 -3.96 21.66
CA MET A 339 -16.46 -2.91 20.95
C MET A 339 -17.43 -1.86 20.44
N THR A 340 -17.30 -0.68 20.97
CA THR A 340 -17.99 0.54 20.53
C THR A 340 -17.00 1.70 20.57
N VAL A 341 -17.27 2.76 19.80
CA VAL A 341 -16.42 3.98 19.82
C VAL A 341 -16.25 4.50 21.25
N SER A 342 -17.32 4.46 22.05
CA SER A 342 -17.29 4.93 23.44
C SER A 342 -16.49 4.00 24.36
N ALA A 343 -16.66 2.68 24.24
CA ALA A 343 -15.94 1.69 25.06
C ALA A 343 -14.45 1.69 24.78
N MET A 344 -14.10 1.87 23.51
CA MET A 344 -12.71 1.97 23.05
C MET A 344 -12.11 3.37 23.17
N LYS A 345 -12.85 4.35 23.68
CA LYS A 345 -12.40 5.74 23.84
C LYS A 345 -11.84 6.36 22.56
N LEU A 346 -12.32 5.92 21.40
CA LEU A 346 -11.88 6.42 20.12
C LEU A 346 -12.49 7.81 19.83
N ASN A 347 -11.83 8.57 18.95
CA ASN A 347 -12.28 9.90 18.58
C ASN A 347 -13.59 9.84 17.78
N LYS A 348 -14.69 10.32 18.35
CA LYS A 348 -16.03 10.32 17.73
C LYS A 348 -16.14 11.14 16.45
N ASN A 349 -15.21 12.05 16.19
CA ASN A 349 -15.17 12.78 14.92
C ASN A 349 -14.64 11.89 13.78
N LEU A 350 -13.76 10.96 14.07
CA LEU A 350 -13.18 10.03 13.09
C LEU A 350 -13.96 8.71 13.03
N TRP A 351 -14.46 8.24 14.17
CA TRP A 351 -15.04 6.91 14.33
C TRP A 351 -16.55 6.94 14.56
N LYS A 352 -17.24 5.88 14.14
CA LYS A 352 -18.65 5.65 14.43
C LYS A 352 -18.96 4.18 14.62
N ASP A 353 -20.03 3.90 15.36
CA ASP A 353 -20.66 2.59 15.42
C ASP A 353 -21.62 2.47 14.21
N ALA A 354 -21.49 1.42 13.41
CA ALA A 354 -22.32 1.15 12.24
C ALA A 354 -22.51 -0.37 12.06
N ASP A 355 -23.76 -0.80 12.00
CA ASP A 355 -24.16 -2.20 11.73
C ASP A 355 -23.46 -3.25 12.62
N GLY A 356 -23.14 -2.89 13.87
CA GLY A 356 -22.46 -3.75 14.85
C GLY A 356 -20.93 -3.80 14.67
N GLU A 357 -20.39 -2.92 13.87
CA GLU A 357 -18.95 -2.71 13.68
C GLU A 357 -18.57 -1.26 14.05
N VAL A 358 -17.30 -1.06 14.41
CA VAL A 358 -16.72 0.28 14.63
C VAL A 358 -15.93 0.63 13.38
N VAL A 359 -16.29 1.72 12.71
CA VAL A 359 -15.69 2.09 11.42
C VAL A 359 -15.25 3.54 11.38
N LEU A 360 -14.33 3.87 10.50
CA LEU A 360 -13.97 5.25 10.19
C LEU A 360 -15.07 5.90 9.35
N ARG A 361 -15.55 7.06 9.80
CA ARG A 361 -16.70 7.78 9.22
C ARG A 361 -16.56 8.05 7.73
N GLY A 362 -15.38 8.49 7.30
CA GLY A 362 -15.14 8.86 5.92
C GLY A 362 -15.44 7.73 4.91
N PHE A 363 -15.17 6.46 5.29
CA PHE A 363 -15.51 5.31 4.45
C PHE A 363 -17.01 4.99 4.38
N THR A 364 -17.83 5.68 5.15
CA THR A 364 -19.30 5.59 5.08
C THR A 364 -19.94 6.83 4.43
N GLY A 365 -19.11 7.70 3.84
CA GLY A 365 -19.56 8.97 3.25
C GLY A 365 -19.86 10.08 4.27
N GLU A 366 -19.52 9.86 5.54
CA GLU A 366 -19.67 10.87 6.59
C GLU A 366 -18.28 11.44 6.93
N TYR A 367 -17.89 12.46 6.20
CA TYR A 367 -16.56 13.06 6.38
C TYR A 367 -16.44 13.74 7.74
N PRO A 368 -15.32 13.57 8.44
CA PRO A 368 -15.01 14.30 9.65
C PRO A 368 -15.07 15.81 9.41
N ASP A 369 -15.66 16.55 10.32
CA ASP A 369 -15.57 18.01 10.29
C ASP A 369 -14.15 18.41 10.73
N THR A 370 -13.26 18.53 9.78
CA THR A 370 -11.83 18.80 10.05
C THR A 370 -11.56 20.25 10.41
N GLY A 371 -12.58 21.13 10.32
CA GLY A 371 -12.36 22.58 10.46
C GLY A 371 -11.43 23.18 9.39
N ASP A 372 -10.81 22.36 8.57
CA ASP A 372 -10.09 22.75 7.37
C ASP A 372 -11.10 22.85 6.23
N THR A 373 -11.31 24.06 5.76
CA THR A 373 -12.10 24.32 4.55
C THR A 373 -11.31 23.81 3.35
N ASP A 374 -11.48 22.51 3.04
CA ASP A 374 -10.97 21.93 1.78
C ASP A 374 -11.86 22.45 0.63
N PRO A 375 -11.34 23.23 -0.32
CA PRO A 375 -12.18 23.92 -1.32
C PRO A 375 -12.59 23.05 -2.50
N ALA A 376 -12.73 21.75 -2.37
CA ALA A 376 -13.12 20.94 -3.52
C ALA A 376 -13.82 19.62 -3.13
N VAL A 377 -15.13 19.66 -2.87
CA VAL A 377 -16.12 18.70 -3.42
C VAL A 377 -17.51 19.35 -3.27
N SER A 378 -17.90 20.14 -4.23
CA SER A 378 -19.31 20.52 -4.43
C SER A 378 -19.87 19.65 -5.57
N THR A 379 -20.42 18.50 -5.22
CA THR A 379 -21.39 17.81 -6.08
C THR A 379 -22.77 18.41 -5.81
N SER A 380 -23.08 19.54 -6.42
CA SER A 380 -24.46 19.97 -6.58
C SER A 380 -24.74 20.18 -8.06
N GLY A 381 -25.53 19.29 -8.63
CA GLY A 381 -26.29 19.61 -9.85
C GLY A 381 -27.17 20.82 -9.57
N GLY A 382 -26.84 21.94 -10.13
CA GLY A 382 -27.57 23.19 -10.07
C GLY A 382 -27.43 23.91 -11.40
N GLU A 383 -28.53 24.09 -12.04
CA GLU A 383 -28.82 24.73 -13.30
C GLU A 383 -28.08 26.06 -13.50
N VAL A 384 -27.38 26.19 -14.63
CA VAL A 384 -26.69 27.41 -15.05
C VAL A 384 -27.73 28.33 -15.68
N THR A 385 -27.98 29.49 -15.07
CA THR A 385 -28.56 30.64 -15.75
C THR A 385 -27.50 31.70 -15.97
N ASP A 386 -27.13 31.89 -17.22
CA ASP A 386 -26.26 32.96 -17.68
C ASP A 386 -26.85 34.34 -17.43
N THR A 387 -26.06 35.23 -16.86
CA THR A 387 -26.16 36.67 -17.15
C THR A 387 -24.79 37.32 -16.98
N PRO A 388 -24.23 37.98 -18.00
CA PRO A 388 -22.94 38.64 -17.90
C PRO A 388 -23.07 40.05 -17.33
N THR A 389 -22.20 40.41 -16.39
CA THR A 389 -21.99 41.82 -16.04
C THR A 389 -20.49 42.12 -16.08
N ASP A 390 -20.18 42.93 -17.08
CA ASP A 390 -18.93 43.58 -17.35
C ASP A 390 -18.58 44.61 -16.23
N THR A 391 -17.39 44.56 -15.66
CA THR A 391 -16.75 45.75 -15.10
C THR A 391 -15.21 45.55 -15.06
N SER A 392 -14.59 46.19 -16.02
CA SER A 392 -13.13 46.47 -16.06
C SER A 392 -12.68 47.35 -14.91
N GLN A 393 -11.60 46.96 -14.21
CA GLN A 393 -10.65 47.97 -13.66
C GLN A 393 -9.25 47.39 -13.61
N SER A 394 -8.39 48.02 -14.38
CA SER A 394 -6.94 47.90 -14.38
C SER A 394 -6.32 48.42 -13.07
N ALA A 395 -5.33 47.69 -12.57
CA ALA A 395 -4.33 48.25 -11.68
C ALA A 395 -2.95 47.71 -12.06
N GLU A 396 -2.15 48.57 -12.66
CA GLU A 396 -0.70 48.45 -12.86
C GLU A 396 0.00 48.29 -11.52
N ILE A 397 0.91 47.35 -11.42
CA ILE A 397 2.00 47.40 -10.43
C ILE A 397 3.30 47.09 -11.13
N THR A 398 4.14 48.10 -11.09
CA THR A 398 5.49 48.26 -11.63
C THR A 398 6.49 47.24 -11.06
N SER A 399 7.36 46.81 -11.99
CA SER A 399 8.57 46.02 -11.78
C SER A 399 9.64 46.85 -11.04
N ALA A 400 10.36 46.19 -10.12
CA ALA A 400 11.71 46.61 -9.75
C ALA A 400 12.55 45.36 -9.43
N ALA A 401 13.56 45.12 -10.27
CA ALA A 401 14.65 44.20 -10.02
C ALA A 401 15.72 44.86 -9.15
N PRO A 402 16.52 44.14 -8.39
CA PRO A 402 17.85 44.62 -8.03
C PRO A 402 18.96 43.77 -8.69
N GLU A 403 19.96 44.55 -9.09
CA GLU A 403 21.17 44.20 -9.81
C GLU A 403 22.16 43.29 -9.07
N SER A 404 22.98 42.65 -9.90
CA SER A 404 24.17 41.86 -9.59
C SER A 404 25.38 42.74 -9.21
N THR A 405 26.15 42.24 -8.23
CA THR A 405 27.61 42.51 -8.13
C THR A 405 28.20 41.30 -7.38
N GLY A 406 29.22 40.58 -7.77
CA GLY A 406 30.45 40.82 -8.43
C GLY A 406 31.40 39.76 -7.85
N ALA A 407 32.05 38.96 -8.67
CA ALA A 407 33.11 38.03 -8.29
C ALA A 407 34.41 38.82 -7.97
N PRO A 408 35.40 38.18 -7.31
CA PRO A 408 36.60 37.90 -8.10
C PRO A 408 37.25 36.51 -7.83
N ALA A 409 38.01 36.17 -8.87
CA ALA A 409 38.80 34.99 -9.12
C ALA A 409 40.10 34.90 -8.28
N SER A 410 40.68 33.73 -8.32
CA SER A 410 42.07 33.34 -8.67
C SER A 410 42.75 32.40 -7.66
N GLY A 411 43.51 31.48 -8.24
CA GLY A 411 44.70 30.83 -7.71
C GLY A 411 44.77 29.34 -7.98
N THR A 412 45.10 28.90 -9.16
CA THR A 412 46.30 28.24 -9.72
C THR A 412 47.14 27.36 -8.79
N ALA A 413 47.40 26.20 -9.26
CA ALA A 413 48.61 25.44 -9.56
C ALA A 413 48.48 23.98 -9.07
N ASP A 414 48.53 23.03 -9.93
CA ASP A 414 49.62 22.38 -10.72
C ASP A 414 50.25 21.22 -9.97
N THR A 415 50.30 20.11 -10.51
CA THR A 415 51.24 19.26 -11.25
C THR A 415 51.04 17.76 -11.00
N THR A 416 50.95 17.03 -12.14
CA THR A 416 51.66 15.78 -12.55
C THR A 416 51.58 14.55 -11.62
N ASP A 417 51.41 13.31 -12.07
CA ASP A 417 51.94 12.58 -13.18
C ASP A 417 51.33 11.19 -13.37
N ALA A 418 51.28 10.75 -14.64
CA ALA A 418 51.55 9.47 -15.21
C ALA A 418 50.66 8.24 -14.97
N ALA A 419 50.06 7.81 -16.07
CA ALA A 419 49.67 6.43 -16.37
C ALA A 419 50.89 5.49 -16.58
N PRO A 420 50.67 4.16 -16.60
CA PRO A 420 50.57 3.55 -17.94
C PRO A 420 49.55 2.39 -18.10
N SER A 421 48.99 2.39 -19.26
CA SER A 421 48.60 1.36 -20.25
C SER A 421 48.62 -0.12 -19.88
N GLY A 422 47.56 -0.80 -20.32
CA GLY A 422 47.50 -2.24 -20.45
C GLY A 422 46.30 -2.68 -21.27
N ASP A 423 46.49 -2.74 -22.58
CA ASP A 423 45.58 -3.33 -23.57
C ASP A 423 45.21 -4.78 -23.24
N LYS A 424 43.95 -5.17 -23.42
CA LYS A 424 43.56 -6.48 -23.99
C LYS A 424 42.17 -6.44 -24.64
N LYS A 425 42.23 -6.45 -25.92
CA LYS A 425 41.42 -7.01 -27.04
C LYS A 425 39.99 -7.49 -26.73
N SER A 426 39.12 -6.95 -27.55
CA SER A 426 37.80 -7.37 -27.98
C SER A 426 37.71 -8.87 -28.35
N ASN A 427 36.56 -9.46 -28.01
CA ASN A 427 35.98 -10.51 -28.85
C ASN A 427 34.47 -10.25 -28.99
N THR A 428 34.14 -9.79 -30.18
CA THR A 428 32.80 -9.70 -30.74
C THR A 428 32.32 -11.12 -31.06
N GLY A 429 31.30 -11.61 -30.40
CA GLY A 429 30.58 -12.83 -30.74
C GLY A 429 29.13 -12.54 -31.06
N LEU A 430 28.87 -12.45 -32.34
CA LEU A 430 27.54 -12.46 -32.97
C LEU A 430 26.76 -13.69 -32.51
N ILE A 431 25.56 -13.53 -31.94
CA ILE A 431 24.53 -14.58 -31.99
C ILE A 431 23.28 -13.99 -32.62
N ALA A 432 23.03 -14.52 -33.81
CA ALA A 432 21.96 -14.18 -34.71
C ALA A 432 20.60 -14.57 -34.13
N GLY A 433 19.58 -13.79 -34.51
CA GLY A 433 18.17 -13.99 -34.14
C GLY A 433 17.65 -15.35 -34.66
N ILE A 434 16.92 -16.02 -33.79
CA ILE A 434 16.04 -17.13 -34.16
C ILE A 434 14.65 -16.52 -34.42
N SER A 435 14.24 -16.57 -35.67
CA SER A 435 13.04 -15.98 -36.18
C SER A 435 11.78 -16.69 -35.67
N VAL A 436 10.73 -15.89 -35.47
CA VAL A 436 9.36 -16.27 -35.08
C VAL A 436 8.73 -17.37 -36.00
N ALA A 437 9.33 -17.67 -37.11
CA ALA A 437 8.89 -18.73 -38.05
C ALA A 437 9.01 -20.16 -37.50
N ALA A 438 9.91 -20.44 -36.55
CA ALA A 438 10.09 -21.78 -36.00
C ALA A 438 9.00 -22.19 -35.01
N ALA A 439 8.37 -21.25 -34.33
CA ALA A 439 7.31 -21.52 -33.35
C ALA A 439 5.97 -21.91 -33.99
N VAL A 440 5.66 -21.36 -35.17
CA VAL A 440 4.41 -21.64 -35.90
C VAL A 440 4.42 -23.06 -36.49
N ILE A 441 5.56 -23.61 -36.88
CA ILE A 441 5.65 -24.95 -37.46
C ILE A 441 5.42 -26.05 -36.39
N ILE A 442 5.83 -25.82 -35.16
CA ILE A 442 5.67 -26.80 -34.05
C ILE A 442 4.19 -26.90 -33.63
N ILE A 443 3.46 -25.79 -33.63
CA ILE A 443 2.03 -25.75 -33.26
C ILE A 443 1.18 -26.44 -34.34
N ALA A 444 1.49 -26.27 -35.63
CA ALA A 444 0.78 -26.93 -36.74
C ALA A 444 1.02 -28.46 -36.73
N ALA A 445 2.21 -28.93 -36.38
CA ALA A 445 2.49 -30.36 -36.29
C ALA A 445 1.76 -31.04 -35.11
N ALA A 446 1.64 -30.37 -33.97
CA ALA A 446 0.91 -30.87 -32.80
C ALA A 446 -0.61 -30.98 -33.06
N ALA A 447 -1.20 -29.99 -33.74
CA ALA A 447 -2.62 -30.01 -34.13
C ALA A 447 -2.93 -31.12 -35.12
N TYR A 448 -2.04 -31.41 -36.08
CA TYR A 448 -2.21 -32.49 -37.04
C TYR A 448 -2.20 -33.89 -36.39
N ILE A 449 -1.38 -34.09 -35.36
CA ILE A 449 -1.31 -35.38 -34.65
C ILE A 449 -2.57 -35.63 -33.80
N VAL A 450 -3.14 -34.60 -33.20
CA VAL A 450 -4.38 -34.69 -32.39
C VAL A 450 -5.59 -35.03 -33.27
N VAL A 451 -5.69 -34.45 -34.46
CA VAL A 451 -6.79 -34.72 -35.39
C VAL A 451 -6.72 -36.14 -35.96
N LYS A 452 -5.51 -36.67 -36.17
CA LYS A 452 -5.32 -38.04 -36.69
C LYS A 452 -5.60 -39.15 -35.67
N LYS A 453 -5.49 -38.84 -34.35
CA LYS A 453 -5.85 -39.78 -33.25
C LYS A 453 -7.35 -39.86 -32.97
N LYS A 454 -8.18 -38.96 -33.49
CA LYS A 454 -9.66 -39.01 -33.34
C LYS A 454 -10.39 -39.69 -34.49
N LYS A 455 -9.65 -40.22 -35.49
CA LYS A 455 -10.21 -40.96 -36.64
C LYS A 455 -9.75 -42.42 -36.74
N LYS A 456 -9.34 -43.00 -35.62
CA LYS A 456 -9.20 -44.46 -35.48
C LYS A 456 -10.04 -44.97 -34.34
#